data_ff59b864d550e2d524c803fc06e57838
#
_entry.id   ff59b864d550e2d524c803fc06e57838
#
_cell.length_a   1.000
_cell.length_b   1.000
_cell.length_c   1.000
_cell.angle_alpha   90.00
_cell.angle_beta   90.00
_cell.angle_gamma   90.00
#
_symmetry.space_group_name_H-M   'P 1'
#
loop_
_entity.id
_entity.type
_entity.pdbx_description
1 polymer ?
#
loop_
_entity_poly.entity_id
_entity_poly.type
_entity_poly.pdbx_seq_one_letter_code
_entity_poly.pdbx_strand_id
1 'polypeptide(L)'
;MRLDNELKLNYDDVLLKPKRSTLSSRRDVEMTRSFTFKNSGETYECCPILASNMDGVGTFSMAKVIQEYKMMTTITKTTTIEQWRKAVGEGIKLKYLSVCTGTGKLWDDNAEDYTTMQKVLKSFPDVKFITVDVANGYHTNFSDFVGTVSQEGSNYTSCVTYCKGHLFEWKTQ
;
A
#
# COMPACT_ATOMS: atom_id res chain seq x y z
N MET A 1 -7.62 -9.25 32.17
CA MET A 1 -6.85 -9.83 31.04
C MET A 1 -7.71 -10.93 30.43
N ARG A 2 -7.97 -10.89 29.14
CA ARG A 2 -8.72 -11.95 28.42
C ARG A 2 -7.72 -12.91 27.83
N LEU A 3 -7.81 -14.20 28.11
CA LEU A 3 -7.02 -15.25 27.48
C LEU A 3 -7.83 -15.78 26.28
N ASP A 4 -7.19 -15.83 25.13
CA ASP A 4 -7.73 -16.42 23.91
C ASP A 4 -7.06 -17.79 23.72
N ASN A 5 -7.87 -18.84 23.68
CA ASN A 5 -7.39 -20.23 23.55
C ASN A 5 -7.33 -20.69 22.08
N GLU A 6 -7.60 -19.81 21.11
CA GLU A 6 -7.42 -20.16 19.70
C GLU A 6 -5.95 -20.39 19.36
N LEU A 7 -5.71 -21.43 18.56
CA LEU A 7 -4.38 -21.71 18.06
C LEU A 7 -3.91 -20.57 17.15
N LYS A 8 -2.84 -19.89 17.56
CA LYS A 8 -2.19 -18.85 16.75
C LYS A 8 -0.95 -19.45 16.11
N LEU A 9 -0.93 -19.51 14.77
CA LEU A 9 0.18 -20.06 13.99
C LEU A 9 1.10 -18.95 13.49
N ASN A 10 2.40 -19.23 13.49
CA ASN A 10 3.44 -18.43 12.84
C ASN A 10 3.84 -19.11 11.51
N TYR A 11 4.67 -18.46 10.72
CA TYR A 11 5.20 -19.05 9.47
C TYR A 11 6.03 -20.30 9.71
N ASP A 12 6.69 -20.42 10.87
CA ASP A 12 7.47 -21.59 11.26
C ASP A 12 6.59 -22.82 11.59
N ASP A 13 5.31 -22.61 11.83
CA ASP A 13 4.34 -23.65 12.19
C ASP A 13 3.62 -24.25 10.98
N VAL A 14 3.85 -23.71 9.78
CA VAL A 14 3.09 -24.08 8.58
C VAL A 14 3.99 -24.41 7.39
N LEU A 15 3.51 -25.29 6.53
CA LEU A 15 4.15 -25.63 5.26
C LEU A 15 3.17 -25.44 4.10
N LEU A 16 3.70 -25.06 2.94
CA LEU A 16 2.89 -24.99 1.71
C LEU A 16 2.51 -26.41 1.30
N LYS A 17 1.20 -26.66 1.21
CA LYS A 17 0.67 -27.94 0.71
C LYS A 17 0.86 -28.01 -0.80
N PRO A 18 1.57 -29.02 -1.33
CA PRO A 18 1.70 -29.22 -2.77
C PRO A 18 0.33 -29.41 -3.44
N LYS A 19 0.17 -28.83 -4.62
CA LYS A 19 -1.02 -29.01 -5.46
C LYS A 19 -0.60 -29.54 -6.84
N ARG A 20 -1.51 -30.22 -7.53
CA ARG A 20 -1.29 -30.58 -8.92
C ARG A 20 -1.09 -29.32 -9.76
N SER A 21 -0.10 -29.36 -10.66
CA SER A 21 0.18 -28.31 -11.64
C SER A 21 0.21 -28.94 -13.04
N THR A 22 -0.27 -28.18 -14.01
CA THR A 22 -0.13 -28.47 -15.43
C THR A 22 1.09 -27.81 -16.06
N LEU A 23 1.81 -26.99 -15.26
CA LEU A 23 2.99 -26.28 -15.72
C LEU A 23 4.20 -27.20 -15.76
N SER A 24 4.94 -27.15 -16.86
CA SER A 24 6.15 -27.96 -17.07
C SER A 24 7.41 -27.30 -16.53
N SER A 25 7.42 -25.98 -16.43
CA SER A 25 8.57 -25.20 -15.99
C SER A 25 8.16 -24.06 -15.02
N ARG A 26 9.07 -23.68 -14.14
CA ARG A 26 8.94 -22.45 -13.35
C ARG A 26 8.80 -21.19 -14.21
N ARG A 27 9.34 -21.21 -15.43
CA ARG A 27 9.27 -20.08 -16.37
C ARG A 27 7.89 -19.86 -16.95
N ASP A 28 7.02 -20.89 -16.87
CA ASP A 28 5.64 -20.86 -17.37
C ASP A 28 4.68 -20.24 -16.35
N VAL A 29 5.18 -19.86 -15.15
CA VAL A 29 4.37 -19.27 -14.10
C VAL A 29 4.11 -17.80 -14.43
N GLU A 30 2.85 -17.43 -14.69
CA GLU A 30 2.41 -16.04 -14.79
C GLU A 30 2.15 -15.49 -13.38
N MET A 31 2.95 -14.50 -12.98
CA MET A 31 2.83 -13.88 -11.66
C MET A 31 1.87 -12.70 -11.63
N THR A 32 1.54 -12.15 -12.81
CA THR A 32 0.60 -11.03 -12.91
C THR A 32 -0.81 -11.51 -12.60
N ARG A 33 -1.54 -10.74 -11.78
CA ARG A 33 -2.93 -11.00 -11.40
C ARG A 33 -3.76 -9.73 -11.58
N SER A 34 -5.03 -9.93 -11.94
CA SER A 34 -6.02 -8.87 -11.96
C SER A 34 -6.83 -8.90 -10.67
N PHE A 35 -6.94 -7.75 -10.02
CA PHE A 35 -7.72 -7.55 -8.81
C PHE A 35 -8.79 -6.51 -9.07
N THR A 36 -10.05 -6.84 -8.77
CA THR A 36 -11.14 -5.86 -8.78
C THR A 36 -11.45 -5.47 -7.34
N PHE A 37 -11.27 -4.19 -7.03
CA PHE A 37 -11.52 -3.66 -5.69
C PHE A 37 -13.00 -3.56 -5.43
N LYS A 38 -13.44 -4.13 -4.29
CA LYS A 38 -14.87 -4.26 -3.98
C LYS A 38 -15.59 -2.91 -3.88
N ASN A 39 -14.94 -1.89 -3.35
CA ASN A 39 -15.56 -0.60 -3.06
C ASN A 39 -15.53 0.35 -4.26
N SER A 40 -14.41 0.45 -4.96
CA SER A 40 -14.28 1.31 -6.14
C SER A 40 -14.76 0.66 -7.44
N GLY A 41 -14.82 -0.67 -7.51
CA GLY A 41 -15.10 -1.42 -8.74
C GLY A 41 -13.95 -1.39 -9.76
N GLU A 42 -12.86 -0.66 -9.46
CA GLU A 42 -11.72 -0.57 -10.38
C GLU A 42 -10.93 -1.87 -10.41
N THR A 43 -10.42 -2.21 -11.60
CA THR A 43 -9.56 -3.36 -11.81
C THR A 43 -8.10 -2.92 -11.95
N TYR A 44 -7.24 -3.57 -11.21
CA TYR A 44 -5.81 -3.31 -11.19
C TYR A 44 -5.03 -4.59 -11.49
N GLU A 45 -4.08 -4.48 -12.42
CA GLU A 45 -3.24 -5.61 -12.84
C GLU A 45 -1.80 -5.41 -12.37
N CYS A 46 -1.34 -6.32 -11.52
CA CYS A 46 0.02 -6.30 -10.99
C CYS A 46 0.52 -7.68 -10.56
N CYS A 47 1.80 -7.81 -10.32
CA CYS A 47 2.35 -8.86 -9.46
C CYS A 47 2.05 -8.47 -8.00
N PRO A 48 1.38 -9.34 -7.19
CA PRO A 48 0.88 -8.97 -5.86
C PRO A 48 1.99 -8.95 -4.80
N ILE A 49 3.04 -8.21 -5.08
CA ILE A 49 4.16 -7.97 -4.16
C ILE A 49 4.31 -6.46 -4.00
N LEU A 50 4.38 -6.02 -2.76
CA LEU A 50 4.51 -4.62 -2.37
C LEU A 50 5.78 -4.43 -1.56
N ALA A 51 6.68 -3.56 -2.03
CA ALA A 51 7.78 -3.07 -1.22
C ALA A 51 7.25 -2.09 -0.18
N SER A 52 7.48 -2.39 1.10
CA SER A 52 6.93 -1.62 2.22
C SER A 52 7.57 -0.23 2.37
N ASN A 53 6.88 0.62 3.11
CA ASN A 53 7.25 2.01 3.41
C ASN A 53 8.41 2.18 4.41
N MET A 54 9.35 1.25 4.43
CA MET A 54 10.55 1.31 5.28
C MET A 54 11.65 2.14 4.60
N ASP A 55 12.45 2.85 5.39
CA ASP A 55 13.46 3.80 4.89
C ASP A 55 14.42 3.25 3.84
N GLY A 56 14.84 1.99 3.96
CA GLY A 56 15.72 1.32 2.98
C GLY A 56 14.98 0.63 1.82
N VAL A 57 13.65 0.53 1.88
CA VAL A 57 12.82 -0.27 0.96
C VAL A 57 11.85 0.59 0.16
N GLY A 58 11.09 1.47 0.81
CA GLY A 58 10.08 2.34 0.20
C GLY A 58 10.68 3.54 -0.52
N THR A 59 11.62 3.31 -1.43
CA THR A 59 12.40 4.34 -2.11
C THR A 59 12.13 4.38 -3.60
N PHE A 60 12.37 5.51 -4.25
CA PHE A 60 12.26 5.61 -5.71
C PHE A 60 13.26 4.75 -6.46
N SER A 61 14.45 4.48 -5.88
CA SER A 61 15.42 3.56 -6.46
C SER A 61 14.89 2.13 -6.50
N MET A 62 14.23 1.67 -5.43
CA MET A 62 13.54 0.37 -5.40
C MET A 62 12.39 0.36 -6.41
N ALA A 63 11.54 1.39 -6.40
CA ALA A 63 10.41 1.51 -7.32
C ALA A 63 10.83 1.42 -8.78
N LYS A 64 11.94 2.06 -9.16
CA LYS A 64 12.48 2.05 -10.52
C LYS A 64 12.84 0.64 -10.99
N VAL A 65 13.30 -0.21 -10.09
CA VAL A 65 13.67 -1.60 -10.42
C VAL A 65 12.44 -2.49 -10.47
N ILE A 66 11.62 -2.49 -9.41
CA ILE A 66 10.54 -3.49 -9.27
C ILE A 66 9.31 -3.17 -10.14
N GLN A 67 9.13 -1.93 -10.60
CA GLN A 67 8.07 -1.59 -11.56
C GLN A 67 8.18 -2.37 -12.88
N GLU A 68 9.37 -2.81 -13.27
CA GLU A 68 9.58 -3.62 -14.48
C GLU A 68 8.96 -5.02 -14.33
N TYR A 69 8.80 -5.47 -13.10
CA TYR A 69 8.11 -6.71 -12.74
C TYR A 69 6.64 -6.49 -12.37
N LYS A 70 6.09 -5.28 -12.64
CA LYS A 70 4.73 -4.87 -12.27
C LYS A 70 4.45 -4.96 -10.76
N MET A 71 5.48 -4.86 -9.93
CA MET A 71 5.37 -4.83 -8.47
C MET A 71 5.17 -3.41 -7.96
N MET A 72 4.55 -3.27 -6.80
CA MET A 72 4.26 -1.98 -6.18
C MET A 72 5.32 -1.57 -5.17
N THR A 73 5.46 -0.26 -4.98
CA THR A 73 6.27 0.33 -3.90
C THR A 73 5.46 1.36 -3.15
N THR A 74 5.40 1.24 -1.83
CA THR A 74 4.94 2.32 -0.97
C THR A 74 6.11 3.24 -0.66
N ILE A 75 6.03 4.47 -1.11
CA ILE A 75 7.06 5.48 -0.86
C ILE A 75 6.94 6.00 0.58
N THR A 76 8.07 6.12 1.27
CA THR A 76 8.09 6.56 2.67
C THR A 76 7.45 7.94 2.87
N LYS A 77 6.79 8.14 4.02
CA LYS A 77 6.11 9.40 4.36
C LYS A 77 7.06 10.60 4.56
N THR A 78 8.35 10.32 4.73
CA THR A 78 9.39 11.35 4.84
C THR A 78 9.84 11.95 3.50
N THR A 79 9.30 11.43 2.39
CA THR A 79 9.67 11.84 1.03
C THR A 79 8.96 13.12 0.63
N THR A 80 9.72 14.12 0.16
CA THR A 80 9.17 15.43 -0.21
C THR A 80 8.54 15.43 -1.61
N ILE A 81 7.69 16.42 -1.89
CA ILE A 81 7.05 16.59 -3.20
C ILE A 81 8.08 16.83 -4.32
N GLU A 82 9.20 17.48 -4.01
CA GLU A 82 10.30 17.72 -4.97
C GLU A 82 10.96 16.40 -5.39
N GLN A 83 11.14 15.48 -4.44
CA GLN A 83 11.67 14.14 -4.73
C GLN A 83 10.70 13.34 -5.61
N TRP A 84 9.38 13.45 -5.38
CA TRP A 84 8.35 12.88 -6.25
C TRP A 84 8.44 13.45 -7.67
N ARG A 85 8.53 14.78 -7.83
CA ARG A 85 8.66 15.43 -9.15
C ARG A 85 9.89 14.95 -9.89
N LYS A 86 11.04 14.87 -9.20
CA LYS A 86 12.27 14.36 -9.76
C LYS A 86 12.10 12.92 -10.26
N ALA A 87 11.56 12.04 -9.42
CA ALA A 87 11.38 10.63 -9.74
C ALA A 87 10.44 10.43 -10.96
N VAL A 88 9.36 11.20 -11.03
CA VAL A 88 8.44 11.18 -12.18
C VAL A 88 9.16 11.62 -13.46
N GLY A 89 9.99 12.68 -13.38
CA GLY A 89 10.83 13.14 -14.50
C GLY A 89 11.86 12.07 -14.95
N GLU A 90 12.24 11.17 -14.06
CA GLU A 90 13.13 10.03 -14.36
C GLU A 90 12.39 8.79 -14.92
N GLY A 91 11.09 8.87 -15.15
CA GLY A 91 10.29 7.83 -15.82
C GLY A 91 9.72 6.76 -14.90
N ILE A 92 9.52 7.05 -13.62
CA ILE A 92 8.82 6.13 -12.70
C ILE A 92 7.34 6.06 -13.07
N LYS A 93 6.80 4.84 -13.10
CA LYS A 93 5.40 4.55 -13.46
C LYS A 93 4.52 4.72 -12.22
N LEU A 94 3.78 5.81 -12.14
CA LEU A 94 2.95 6.19 -11.00
C LEU A 94 1.93 5.13 -10.58
N LYS A 95 1.41 4.36 -11.53
CA LYS A 95 0.45 3.28 -11.24
C LYS A 95 0.98 2.18 -10.32
N TYR A 96 2.29 2.06 -10.17
CA TYR A 96 2.91 1.10 -9.26
C TYR A 96 3.41 1.74 -7.96
N LEU A 97 2.97 2.95 -7.67
CA LEU A 97 3.32 3.65 -6.45
C LEU A 97 2.11 3.79 -5.51
N SER A 98 2.42 3.72 -4.22
CA SER A 98 1.53 4.16 -3.15
C SER A 98 2.19 5.29 -2.38
N VAL A 99 1.43 6.34 -2.07
CA VAL A 99 1.88 7.40 -1.17
C VAL A 99 1.59 7.00 0.28
N CYS A 100 2.52 7.30 1.19
CA CYS A 100 2.39 6.96 2.60
C CYS A 100 2.08 8.19 3.44
N THR A 101 1.20 8.01 4.44
CA THR A 101 0.91 8.98 5.50
C THR A 101 0.71 8.26 6.83
N GLY A 102 0.89 8.97 7.94
CA GLY A 102 0.44 8.56 9.26
C GLY A 102 -0.98 9.07 9.56
N THR A 103 -1.34 9.11 10.82
CA THR A 103 -2.61 9.66 11.32
C THR A 103 -2.43 11.02 11.99
N GLY A 104 -1.34 11.71 11.73
CA GLY A 104 -0.99 13.00 12.33
C GLY A 104 -2.06 14.09 12.15
N LYS A 105 -2.81 14.06 11.05
CA LYS A 105 -3.94 14.95 10.75
C LYS A 105 -5.01 14.99 11.87
N LEU A 106 -5.20 13.89 12.61
CA LEU A 106 -6.17 13.85 13.72
C LEU A 106 -5.78 14.76 14.90
N TRP A 107 -4.51 15.13 14.98
CA TRP A 107 -3.95 15.90 16.09
C TRP A 107 -3.41 17.25 15.65
N ASP A 108 -3.03 17.37 14.37
CA ASP A 108 -2.47 18.57 13.76
C ASP A 108 -2.94 18.67 12.31
N ASP A 109 -3.74 19.68 12.01
CA ASP A 109 -4.25 19.92 10.64
C ASP A 109 -3.13 20.16 9.62
N ASN A 110 -1.94 20.57 10.09
CA ASN A 110 -0.77 20.83 9.27
C ASN A 110 0.26 19.69 9.30
N ALA A 111 -0.12 18.48 9.75
CA ALA A 111 0.78 17.34 9.76
C ALA A 111 1.48 17.19 8.39
N GLU A 112 2.80 17.21 8.39
CA GLU A 112 3.62 17.34 7.19
C GLU A 112 3.42 16.16 6.24
N ASP A 113 3.32 14.93 6.78
CA ASP A 113 3.12 13.71 6.02
C ASP A 113 1.76 13.71 5.30
N TYR A 114 0.70 14.17 5.98
CA TYR A 114 -0.64 14.30 5.39
C TYR A 114 -0.67 15.40 4.32
N THR A 115 -0.10 16.56 4.61
CA THR A 115 -0.02 17.68 3.67
C THR A 115 0.77 17.28 2.41
N THR A 116 1.85 16.53 2.59
CA THR A 116 2.65 16.00 1.48
C THR A 116 1.85 14.98 0.66
N MET A 117 1.14 14.06 1.30
CA MET A 117 0.25 13.13 0.62
C MET A 117 -0.77 13.89 -0.25
N GLN A 118 -1.47 14.89 0.29
CA GLN A 118 -2.42 15.69 -0.48
C GLN A 118 -1.79 16.39 -1.68
N LYS A 119 -0.59 16.96 -1.52
CA LYS A 119 0.17 17.59 -2.62
C LYS A 119 0.55 16.57 -3.70
N VAL A 120 0.97 15.38 -3.31
CA VAL A 120 1.31 14.28 -4.24
C VAL A 120 0.09 13.88 -5.05
N LEU A 121 -1.02 13.58 -4.38
CA LEU A 121 -2.26 13.14 -5.04
C LEU A 121 -2.83 14.20 -5.99
N LYS A 122 -2.76 15.47 -5.60
CA LYS A 122 -3.16 16.60 -6.46
C LYS A 122 -2.26 16.78 -7.67
N SER A 123 -0.94 16.57 -7.51
CA SER A 123 0.03 16.76 -8.59
C SER A 123 0.13 15.54 -9.52
N PHE A 124 -0.20 14.36 -9.01
CA PHE A 124 -0.03 13.08 -9.70
C PHE A 124 -1.30 12.22 -9.56
N PRO A 125 -2.36 12.52 -10.30
CA PRO A 125 -3.66 11.83 -10.19
C PRO A 125 -3.61 10.34 -10.59
N ASP A 126 -2.54 9.90 -11.23
CA ASP A 126 -2.30 8.48 -11.54
C ASP A 126 -1.81 7.66 -10.35
N VAL A 127 -1.44 8.30 -9.23
CA VAL A 127 -1.21 7.62 -7.96
C VAL A 127 -2.57 7.28 -7.35
N LYS A 128 -2.92 6.00 -7.36
CA LYS A 128 -4.26 5.53 -6.94
C LYS A 128 -4.28 4.90 -5.53
N PHE A 129 -3.13 4.72 -4.92
CA PHE A 129 -2.99 4.01 -3.66
C PHE A 129 -2.45 4.91 -2.57
N ILE A 130 -3.10 4.84 -1.40
CA ILE A 130 -2.67 5.50 -0.17
C ILE A 130 -2.36 4.42 0.86
N THR A 131 -1.19 4.50 1.48
CA THR A 131 -0.82 3.64 2.61
C THR A 131 -0.88 4.46 3.89
N VAL A 132 -1.68 4.02 4.85
CA VAL A 132 -1.72 4.61 6.19
C VAL A 132 -0.85 3.79 7.12
N ASP A 133 0.24 4.38 7.59
CA ASP A 133 1.26 3.74 8.43
C ASP A 133 1.04 4.08 9.90
N VAL A 134 0.62 3.09 10.68
CA VAL A 134 0.35 3.21 12.12
C VAL A 134 0.90 2.02 12.89
N ALA A 135 1.22 2.25 14.16
CA ALA A 135 1.69 1.19 15.06
C ALA A 135 0.57 0.21 15.46
N ASN A 136 -0.69 0.65 15.48
CA ASN A 136 -1.85 -0.14 15.85
C ASN A 136 -3.08 0.26 15.02
N GLY A 137 -3.42 -0.56 14.02
CA GLY A 137 -4.57 -0.36 13.15
C GLY A 137 -5.94 -0.69 13.79
N TYR A 138 -5.97 -1.17 15.03
CA TYR A 138 -7.21 -1.43 15.77
C TYR A 138 -7.67 -0.25 16.63
N HIS A 139 -6.94 0.85 16.61
CA HIS A 139 -7.31 2.07 17.32
C HIS A 139 -8.49 2.77 16.63
N THR A 140 -9.47 3.26 17.38
CA THR A 140 -10.65 3.95 16.82
C THR A 140 -10.28 5.14 15.95
N ASN A 141 -9.33 5.97 16.39
CA ASN A 141 -8.85 7.11 15.63
C ASN A 141 -8.30 6.73 14.25
N PHE A 142 -7.75 5.52 14.11
CA PHE A 142 -7.31 5.02 12.82
C PHE A 142 -8.50 4.79 11.87
N SER A 143 -9.57 4.16 12.37
CA SER A 143 -10.80 3.96 11.61
C SER A 143 -11.41 5.29 11.14
N ASP A 144 -11.46 6.28 12.06
CA ASP A 144 -12.00 7.61 11.78
C ASP A 144 -11.13 8.34 10.73
N PHE A 145 -9.81 8.22 10.82
CA PHE A 145 -8.89 8.79 9.85
C PHE A 145 -9.08 8.18 8.45
N VAL A 146 -9.19 6.85 8.36
CA VAL A 146 -9.44 6.17 7.08
C VAL A 146 -10.78 6.63 6.48
N GLY A 147 -11.81 6.80 7.32
CA GLY A 147 -13.10 7.35 6.91
C GLY A 147 -12.97 8.76 6.33
N THR A 148 -12.20 9.64 6.99
CA THR A 148 -11.93 11.01 6.52
C THR A 148 -11.22 11.02 5.18
N VAL A 149 -10.12 10.26 5.05
CA VAL A 149 -9.35 10.16 3.80
C VAL A 149 -10.20 9.63 2.66
N SER A 150 -11.09 8.67 2.93
CA SER A 150 -12.00 8.11 1.93
C SER A 150 -13.06 9.10 1.46
N GLN A 151 -13.53 9.99 2.32
CA GLN A 151 -14.51 11.03 1.99
C GLN A 151 -13.88 12.19 1.21
N GLU A 152 -12.69 12.63 1.59
CA GLU A 152 -11.95 13.69 0.91
C GLU A 152 -11.48 13.27 -0.49
N GLY A 153 -11.34 11.96 -0.72
CA GLY A 153 -10.76 11.37 -1.92
C GLY A 153 -11.69 10.48 -2.72
N SER A 154 -12.88 10.94 -3.13
CA SER A 154 -13.81 10.18 -3.98
C SER A 154 -13.22 9.63 -5.29
N ASN A 155 -12.01 10.06 -5.66
CA ASN A 155 -11.26 9.66 -6.84
C ASN A 155 -10.12 8.67 -6.57
N TYR A 156 -9.91 8.24 -5.31
CA TYR A 156 -8.82 7.30 -4.99
C TYR A 156 -9.34 5.88 -4.85
N THR A 157 -8.63 4.96 -5.49
CA THR A 157 -9.12 3.61 -5.75
C THR A 157 -9.03 2.70 -4.53
N SER A 158 -8.08 2.92 -3.63
CA SER A 158 -7.86 2.04 -2.48
C SER A 158 -6.99 2.68 -1.41
N CYS A 159 -7.42 2.54 -0.17
CA CYS A 159 -6.58 2.77 0.99
C CYS A 159 -6.00 1.42 1.42
N VAL A 160 -4.68 1.26 1.29
CA VAL A 160 -3.96 0.08 1.80
C VAL A 160 -3.39 0.46 3.15
N THR A 161 -3.73 -0.32 4.16
CA THR A 161 -3.25 -0.07 5.50
C THR A 161 -2.14 -1.03 5.85
N TYR A 162 -1.01 -0.51 6.29
CA TYR A 162 0.05 -1.27 6.90
C TYR A 162 0.05 -1.05 8.41
N CYS A 163 -0.24 -2.09 9.17
CA CYS A 163 0.00 -2.13 10.60
C CYS A 163 1.03 -3.22 10.85
N LYS A 164 2.16 -2.86 11.45
CA LYS A 164 3.30 -3.71 11.92
C LYS A 164 3.13 -5.22 11.63
N GLY A 165 3.34 -5.62 10.36
CA GLY A 165 3.28 -7.02 9.93
C GLY A 165 1.97 -7.50 9.28
N HIS A 166 0.94 -6.67 9.15
CA HIS A 166 -0.31 -7.07 8.52
C HIS A 166 -0.75 -6.05 7.46
N LEU A 167 -1.10 -6.56 6.29
CA LEU A 167 -1.70 -5.77 5.21
C LEU A 167 -3.22 -5.90 5.32
N PHE A 168 -3.94 -4.79 5.50
CA PHE A 168 -5.40 -4.78 5.54
C PHE A 168 -5.96 -3.96 4.38
N GLU A 169 -6.91 -4.53 3.66
CA GLU A 169 -7.81 -3.78 2.82
C GLU A 169 -9.01 -3.32 3.66
N TRP A 170 -9.15 -2.01 3.89
CA TRP A 170 -10.29 -1.48 4.61
C TRP A 170 -11.50 -1.32 3.70
N LYS A 171 -12.62 -1.82 4.20
CA LYS A 171 -13.94 -1.59 3.61
C LYS A 171 -14.50 -0.32 4.22
N THR A 172 -14.67 0.73 3.43
CA THR A 172 -15.64 1.78 3.79
C THR A 172 -17.03 1.14 3.72
N GLN A 173 -17.76 1.17 4.83
CA GLN A 173 -19.18 0.82 4.86
C GLN A 173 -20.00 1.90 4.19
#